data_2633b6c5eb50c30fc7d3e4e685fbe04d
#
_entry.id   2633b6c5eb50c30fc7d3e4e685fbe04d
#
_cell.length_a   1.000
_cell.length_b   1.000
_cell.length_c   1.000
_cell.angle_alpha   90.00
_cell.angle_beta   90.00
_cell.angle_gamma   90.00
#
_symmetry.space_group_name_H-M   'P 1'
#
loop_
_entity.id
_entity.type
_entity.pdbx_description
1 polymer ?
#
loop_
_entity_poly.entity_id
_entity_poly.type
_entity_poly.pdbx_seq_one_letter_code
_entity_poly.pdbx_strand_id
1 'polypeptide(L)'
;MQIKELNLDNARATQIEGLSDEYVNLETLSLISVGLTTLKGFPKLASLKKLELSDNRISNGLQALQECPKLSHLNLSNNKLKDLEAIEPLVRSIYLFVTFYLRLRNEFQPSPSKNQASN
;
A
#
# COMPACT_ATOMS: atom_id res chain seq x y z
N MET A 1 -19.87 1.54 -12.17
CA MET A 1 -20.19 1.11 -10.82
C MET A 1 -20.30 2.27 -9.86
N GLN A 2 -21.28 2.19 -8.97
CA GLN A 2 -21.58 3.27 -8.03
C GLN A 2 -20.87 3.12 -6.68
N ILE A 3 -20.18 2.01 -6.48
CA ILE A 3 -19.56 1.71 -5.20
C ILE A 3 -18.44 2.69 -4.89
N LYS A 4 -18.49 3.33 -3.73
CA LYS A 4 -17.46 4.26 -3.28
C LYS A 4 -16.56 3.69 -2.20
N GLU A 5 -17.05 2.72 -1.44
CA GLU A 5 -16.27 2.07 -0.39
C GLU A 5 -16.41 0.57 -0.53
N LEU A 6 -15.30 -0.12 -0.34
CA LEU A 6 -15.29 -1.56 -0.41
C LEU A 6 -14.38 -2.09 0.68
N ASN A 7 -14.93 -2.98 1.50
CA ASN A 7 -14.17 -3.61 2.57
C ASN A 7 -14.05 -5.11 2.30
N LEU A 8 -12.83 -5.55 2.06
CA LEU A 8 -12.52 -6.95 1.82
C LEU A 8 -11.57 -7.49 2.88
N ASP A 9 -11.59 -6.90 4.06
CA ASP A 9 -10.73 -7.35 5.15
C ASP A 9 -10.95 -8.81 5.44
N ASN A 10 -9.87 -9.51 5.71
CA ASN A 10 -9.86 -10.92 6.05
C ASN A 10 -10.28 -11.86 4.91
N ALA A 11 -10.52 -11.34 3.72
CA ALA A 11 -10.68 -12.20 2.54
C ALA A 11 -9.31 -12.84 2.29
N ARG A 12 -9.31 -14.08 1.83
CA ARG A 12 -8.04 -14.79 1.67
C ARG A 12 -7.56 -14.77 0.23
N ALA A 13 -6.43 -14.12 0.00
CA ALA A 13 -5.81 -14.08 -1.31
C ALA A 13 -4.36 -13.63 -1.16
N THR A 14 -3.50 -14.18 -2.00
CA THR A 14 -2.09 -13.78 -2.00
C THR A 14 -1.82 -12.67 -3.00
N GLN A 15 -2.72 -12.48 -3.93
CA GLN A 15 -2.60 -11.40 -4.92
C GLN A 15 -3.99 -10.86 -5.25
N ILE A 16 -4.00 -9.68 -5.86
CA ILE A 16 -5.26 -9.03 -6.21
C ILE A 16 -5.90 -9.73 -7.39
N GLU A 17 -7.16 -10.13 -7.21
CA GLU A 17 -7.97 -10.73 -8.27
C GLU A 17 -9.39 -10.22 -8.12
N GLY A 18 -10.07 -10.05 -9.24
CA GLY A 18 -11.48 -9.67 -9.21
C GLY A 18 -11.75 -8.18 -9.10
N LEU A 19 -10.74 -7.38 -8.74
CA LEU A 19 -10.87 -5.94 -8.80
C LEU A 19 -10.43 -5.49 -10.19
N SER A 20 -11.15 -4.54 -10.75
CA SER A 20 -10.84 -4.06 -12.08
C SER A 20 -10.96 -2.55 -12.16
N ASP A 21 -10.54 -2.01 -13.30
CA ASP A 21 -10.62 -0.58 -13.55
C ASP A 21 -12.06 -0.07 -13.63
N GLU A 22 -13.03 -0.98 -13.65
CA GLU A 22 -14.44 -0.60 -13.71
C GLU A 22 -14.93 0.06 -12.42
N TYR A 23 -14.18 -0.08 -11.31
CA TYR A 23 -14.54 0.56 -10.06
C TYR A 23 -14.12 2.03 -10.08
N VAL A 24 -14.66 2.77 -11.04
CA VAL A 24 -14.22 4.15 -11.30
C VAL A 24 -14.61 5.13 -10.19
N ASN A 25 -15.58 4.79 -9.37
CA ASN A 25 -16.02 5.65 -8.28
C ASN A 25 -15.51 5.22 -6.92
N LEU A 26 -14.71 4.18 -6.86
CA LEU A 26 -14.20 3.66 -5.59
C LEU A 26 -13.20 4.64 -4.98
N GLU A 27 -13.50 5.11 -3.79
CA GLU A 27 -12.65 6.07 -3.08
C GLU A 27 -11.93 5.47 -1.89
N THR A 28 -12.52 4.47 -1.25
CA THR A 28 -11.93 3.83 -0.08
C THR A 28 -11.94 2.32 -0.26
N LEU A 29 -10.78 1.72 -0.10
CA LEU A 29 -10.62 0.27 -0.22
C LEU A 29 -9.86 -0.24 0.98
N SER A 30 -10.41 -1.25 1.64
CA SER A 30 -9.74 -1.88 2.76
C SER A 30 -9.48 -3.36 2.47
N LEU A 31 -8.23 -3.76 2.63
CA LEU A 31 -7.77 -5.12 2.40
C LEU A 31 -6.88 -5.57 3.55
N ILE A 32 -7.31 -5.31 4.76
CA ILE A 32 -6.53 -5.62 5.96
C ILE A 32 -6.58 -7.12 6.24
N SER A 33 -5.44 -7.69 6.55
CA SER A 33 -5.33 -9.11 6.93
C SER A 33 -5.85 -10.07 5.87
N VAL A 34 -5.53 -9.79 4.63
CA VAL A 34 -5.95 -10.64 3.51
C VAL A 34 -4.92 -11.73 3.21
N GLY A 35 -3.65 -11.43 3.44
CA GLY A 35 -2.56 -12.35 3.12
C GLY A 35 -1.84 -12.00 1.83
N LEU A 36 -2.04 -10.78 1.34
CA LEU A 36 -1.40 -10.34 0.10
C LEU A 36 0.12 -10.34 0.23
N THR A 37 0.79 -10.85 -0.79
CA THR A 37 2.26 -10.85 -0.83
C THR A 37 2.81 -9.85 -1.81
N THR A 38 1.97 -9.39 -2.75
CA THR A 38 2.38 -8.45 -3.77
C THR A 38 1.19 -7.60 -4.19
N LEU A 39 1.49 -6.42 -4.72
CA LEU A 39 0.46 -5.56 -5.31
C LEU A 39 0.48 -5.59 -6.84
N LYS A 40 1.23 -6.51 -7.42
CA LYS A 40 1.19 -6.68 -8.87
C LYS A 40 -0.25 -6.96 -9.29
N GLY A 41 -0.67 -6.32 -10.35
CA GLY A 41 -2.04 -6.52 -10.84
C GLY A 41 -3.06 -5.63 -10.17
N PHE A 42 -2.63 -4.76 -9.25
CA PHE A 42 -3.55 -3.82 -8.64
C PHE A 42 -4.13 -2.92 -9.72
N PRO A 43 -5.46 -2.75 -9.78
CA PRO A 43 -6.08 -2.01 -10.88
C PRO A 43 -5.83 -0.51 -10.79
N LYS A 44 -6.06 0.16 -11.91
CA LYS A 44 -5.94 1.61 -11.99
C LYS A 44 -7.26 2.21 -11.51
N LEU A 45 -7.30 2.57 -10.25
CA LEU A 45 -8.51 3.11 -9.63
C LEU A 45 -8.46 4.62 -9.64
N ALA A 46 -9.18 5.22 -10.58
CA ALA A 46 -9.10 6.65 -10.85
C ALA A 46 -9.52 7.54 -9.68
N SER A 47 -10.42 7.05 -8.84
CA SER A 47 -10.96 7.84 -7.73
C SER A 47 -10.44 7.42 -6.36
N LEU A 48 -9.59 6.41 -6.30
CA LEU A 48 -9.14 5.87 -5.02
C LEU A 48 -8.33 6.91 -4.25
N LYS A 49 -8.77 7.19 -3.03
CA LYS A 49 -8.16 8.17 -2.14
C LYS A 49 -7.51 7.51 -0.92
N LYS A 50 -8.12 6.46 -0.42
CA LYS A 50 -7.65 5.80 0.80
C LYS A 50 -7.55 4.30 0.60
N LEU A 51 -6.38 3.76 0.93
CA LEU A 51 -6.11 2.33 0.78
C LEU A 51 -5.51 1.79 2.08
N GLU A 52 -6.19 0.81 2.67
CA GLU A 52 -5.74 0.15 3.89
C GLU A 52 -5.21 -1.22 3.54
N LEU A 53 -3.91 -1.42 3.76
CA LEU A 53 -3.24 -2.68 3.43
C LEU A 53 -2.46 -3.23 4.61
N SER A 54 -2.80 -2.81 5.83
CA SER A 54 -2.06 -3.28 6.99
C SER A 54 -2.25 -4.79 7.23
N ASP A 55 -1.30 -5.37 7.93
CA ASP A 55 -1.36 -6.79 8.32
C ASP A 55 -1.44 -7.74 7.14
N ASN A 56 -0.66 -7.46 6.11
CA ASN A 56 -0.48 -8.37 4.99
C ASN A 56 0.98 -8.81 4.98
N ARG A 57 1.42 -9.37 3.86
CA ARG A 57 2.79 -9.86 3.71
C ARG A 57 3.42 -9.25 2.46
N ILE A 58 3.03 -8.04 2.15
CA ILE A 58 3.45 -7.38 0.92
C ILE A 58 4.94 -7.05 0.96
N SER A 59 5.65 -7.49 -0.06
CA SER A 59 7.09 -7.22 -0.16
C SER A 59 7.47 -6.53 -1.46
N ASN A 60 6.55 -6.45 -2.42
CA ASN A 60 6.85 -5.84 -3.71
C ASN A 60 5.59 -5.41 -4.42
N GLY A 61 5.76 -4.79 -5.58
CA GLY A 61 4.62 -4.39 -6.43
C GLY A 61 4.06 -3.03 -6.10
N LEU A 62 4.71 -2.25 -5.24
CA LEU A 62 4.16 -0.95 -4.84
C LEU A 62 4.07 0.04 -6.00
N GLN A 63 4.85 -0.16 -7.05
CA GLN A 63 4.79 0.74 -8.19
C GLN A 63 3.42 0.74 -8.86
N ALA A 64 2.62 -0.29 -8.65
CA ALA A 64 1.27 -0.34 -9.19
C ALA A 64 0.40 0.80 -8.66
N LEU A 65 0.70 1.30 -7.48
CA LEU A 65 -0.07 2.38 -6.86
C LEU A 65 0.15 3.73 -7.53
N GLN A 66 1.19 3.84 -8.36
CA GLN A 66 1.41 5.06 -9.13
C GLN A 66 0.29 5.30 -10.14
N GLU A 67 -0.46 4.27 -10.44
CA GLU A 67 -1.59 4.36 -11.37
C GLU A 67 -2.88 4.80 -10.68
N CYS A 68 -2.82 5.13 -9.40
CA CYS A 68 -3.95 5.63 -8.64
C CYS A 68 -3.71 7.11 -8.33
N PRO A 69 -4.08 8.01 -9.24
CA PRO A 69 -3.63 9.40 -9.15
C PRO A 69 -4.15 10.20 -7.97
N LYS A 70 -5.25 9.76 -7.38
CA LYS A 70 -5.85 10.48 -6.26
C LYS A 70 -5.50 9.88 -4.90
N LEU A 71 -4.70 8.84 -4.89
CA LEU A 71 -4.34 8.18 -3.63
C LEU A 71 -3.55 9.12 -2.73
N SER A 72 -4.08 9.37 -1.53
CA SER A 72 -3.46 10.27 -0.57
C SER A 72 -3.26 9.63 0.79
N HIS A 73 -3.94 8.54 1.08
CA HIS A 73 -3.79 7.82 2.34
C HIS A 73 -3.47 6.37 2.06
N LEU A 74 -2.33 5.93 2.56
CA LEU A 74 -1.90 4.55 2.36
C LEU A 74 -1.37 4.02 3.68
N ASN A 75 -1.96 2.93 4.15
CA ASN A 75 -1.50 2.27 5.35
C ASN A 75 -0.88 0.93 4.97
N LEU A 76 0.44 0.83 5.10
CA LEU A 76 1.18 -0.38 4.82
C LEU A 76 1.82 -0.96 6.07
N SER A 77 1.33 -0.60 7.24
CA SER A 77 1.93 -1.08 8.47
C SER A 77 1.82 -2.60 8.57
N ASN A 78 2.82 -3.18 9.20
CA ASN A 78 2.90 -4.62 9.42
C ASN A 78 2.85 -5.42 8.11
N ASN A 79 3.79 -5.11 7.23
CA ASN A 79 4.01 -5.84 6.00
C ASN A 79 5.46 -6.30 5.94
N LYS A 80 5.93 -6.73 4.78
CA LYS A 80 7.27 -7.30 4.64
C LYS A 80 8.19 -6.48 3.76
N LEU A 81 8.03 -5.17 3.80
CA LEU A 81 8.92 -4.27 3.08
C LEU A 81 10.25 -4.22 3.79
N LYS A 82 11.33 -4.44 3.08
CA LYS A 82 12.65 -4.59 3.69
C LYS A 82 13.56 -3.39 3.58
N ASP A 83 13.31 -2.51 2.66
CA ASP A 83 14.15 -1.33 2.50
C ASP A 83 13.39 -0.19 1.85
N LEU A 84 14.05 0.97 1.82
CA LEU A 84 13.42 2.17 1.27
C LEU A 84 13.22 2.12 -0.23
N GLU A 85 13.94 1.27 -0.93
CA GLU A 85 13.78 1.17 -2.37
C GLU A 85 12.39 0.65 -2.73
N ALA A 86 11.81 -0.15 -1.85
CA ALA A 86 10.47 -0.68 -2.10
C ALA A 86 9.42 0.41 -2.17
N ILE A 87 9.63 1.53 -1.47
CA ILE A 87 8.67 2.61 -1.42
C ILE A 87 9.04 3.80 -2.30
N GLU A 88 10.21 3.76 -2.91
CA GLU A 88 10.69 4.87 -3.73
C GLU A 88 9.68 5.34 -4.79
N PRO A 89 9.00 4.45 -5.49
CA PRO A 89 8.03 4.89 -6.49
C PRO A 89 6.94 5.79 -5.93
N LEU A 90 6.65 5.69 -4.65
CA LEU A 90 5.57 6.44 -4.02
C LEU A 90 6.01 7.78 -3.48
N VAL A 91 7.30 7.99 -3.35
CA VAL A 91 7.84 9.20 -2.71
C VAL A 91 7.52 10.46 -3.50
N ARG A 92 7.21 10.32 -4.76
CA ARG A 92 6.91 11.47 -5.63
C ARG A 92 5.60 12.16 -5.27
N SER A 93 4.72 11.46 -4.58
CA SER A 93 3.47 12.05 -4.13
C SER A 93 3.66 12.56 -2.71
N ILE A 94 3.72 13.86 -2.54
CA ILE A 94 3.99 14.46 -1.25
C ILE A 94 2.98 14.07 -0.19
N TYR A 95 1.72 14.10 -0.52
CA TYR A 95 0.67 13.77 0.45
C TYR A 95 0.72 12.32 0.85
N LEU A 96 0.88 11.46 -0.12
CA LEU A 96 0.99 10.04 0.12
C LEU A 96 2.22 9.75 0.97
N PHE A 97 3.31 10.43 0.67
CA PHE A 97 4.56 10.23 1.39
C PHE A 97 4.43 10.54 2.88
N VAL A 98 3.78 11.63 3.22
CA VAL A 98 3.65 12.02 4.62
C VAL A 98 2.92 10.94 5.42
N THR A 99 1.76 10.53 4.95
CA THR A 99 0.96 9.52 5.63
C THR A 99 1.71 8.20 5.70
N PHE A 100 2.28 7.80 4.58
CA PHE A 100 3.01 6.56 4.46
C PHE A 100 4.21 6.53 5.39
N TYR A 101 4.97 7.60 5.41
CA TYR A 101 6.18 7.68 6.22
C TYR A 101 5.88 7.51 7.71
N LEU A 102 4.84 8.17 8.18
CA LEU A 102 4.48 8.08 9.58
C LEU A 102 4.11 6.65 9.98
N ARG A 103 3.43 5.94 9.11
CA ARG A 103 3.07 4.55 9.38
C ARG A 103 4.28 3.63 9.27
N LEU A 104 5.04 3.81 8.21
CA LEU A 104 6.19 2.96 7.94
C LEU A 104 7.26 3.09 9.00
N ARG A 105 7.34 4.24 9.63
CA ARG A 105 8.34 4.50 10.64
C ARG A 105 8.29 3.50 11.79
N ASN A 106 7.12 2.97 12.09
CA ASN A 106 6.96 2.00 13.15
C ASN A 106 7.26 0.58 12.72
N GLU A 107 7.18 0.32 11.42
CA GLU A 107 7.35 -1.02 10.88
C GLU A 107 8.71 -1.24 10.27
N PHE A 108 9.20 -0.20 9.59
CA PHE A 108 10.42 -0.28 8.83
C PHE A 108 11.52 0.43 9.60
N GLN A 109 12.40 -0.36 10.19
CA GLN A 109 13.53 0.18 10.94
C GLN A 109 14.79 -0.13 10.15
N PRO A 110 15.51 0.90 9.69
CA PRO A 110 16.82 0.65 9.11
C PRO A 110 17.64 -0.03 10.17
N SER A 111 18.49 -0.95 9.77
CA SER A 111 19.28 -1.69 10.73
C SER A 111 20.09 -0.73 11.60
N PRO A 112 19.82 -0.66 12.90
CA PRO A 112 20.57 0.26 13.76
C PRO A 112 22.05 -0.05 13.79
N SER A 113 22.38 -1.31 13.63
CA SER A 113 23.78 -1.72 13.71
C SER A 113 24.64 -1.11 12.62
N LYS A 114 24.08 -0.82 11.47
CA LYS A 114 24.84 -0.21 10.39
C LYS A 114 25.21 1.24 10.70
N ASN A 115 24.29 1.95 11.31
CA ASN A 115 24.51 3.35 11.62
C ASN A 115 25.13 3.52 12.98
N GLN A 116 24.79 2.66 13.89
CA GLN A 116 25.29 2.73 15.26
C GLN A 116 26.75 2.30 15.37
N ALA A 117 27.12 1.36 14.54
CA ALA A 117 28.50 0.85 14.58
C ALA A 117 29.51 1.92 14.23
N SER A 118 29.09 2.94 13.50
CA SER A 118 29.98 4.02 13.13
C SER A 118 30.15 5.02 14.25
N ASN A 119 29.40 4.89 15.28
CA ASN A 119 29.48 5.77 16.42
C ASN A 119 30.46 5.22 17.45
#